data_e491228e16887db44623e1eac45543ca
#
_entry.id   e491228e16887db44623e1eac45543ca
#
_cell.length_a   1.000
_cell.length_b   1.000
_cell.length_c   1.000
_cell.angle_alpha   90.00
_cell.angle_beta   90.00
_cell.angle_gamma   90.00
#
_symmetry.space_group_name_H-M   'P 1'
#
loop_
_entity.id
_entity.type
_entity.pdbx_description
1 polymer ?
#
loop_
_entity_poly.entity_id
_entity_poly.type
_entity_poly.pdbx_seq_one_letter_code
_entity_poly.pdbx_strand_id
1 'polypeptide(L)'
;MVRVAAYVDGFNLYFGLKAKHGRKYLWLDLQGLVTSLLRPGQTLQQVTYFTARVRNDVDSEKRQSDYLDALAEHSPLVTVVDGRFQEKGRRCRQCGTTWTVREEKETDVNIAVALVEDAVQDRYDTALLLSADSDLCPAIRAMKRLRPDKRIVAAFPPRRQSGDLKQAVDAFLYIGDDKIRQSQLPLTVITAAGIVLNRPKHWT
;
A
#
# COMPACT_ATOMS: atom_id res chain seq x y z
N MET A 1 -23.36 -0.77 10.94
CA MET A 1 -22.54 -0.75 9.71
C MET A 1 -21.12 -1.07 10.11
N VAL A 2 -20.44 -1.99 9.44
CA VAL A 2 -19.08 -2.45 9.84
C VAL A 2 -18.05 -1.44 9.33
N ARG A 3 -17.26 -0.85 10.22
CA ARG A 3 -16.21 0.11 9.91
C ARG A 3 -14.98 -0.61 9.37
N VAL A 4 -14.48 -0.18 8.21
CA VAL A 4 -13.27 -0.77 7.59
C VAL A 4 -12.17 0.27 7.53
N ALA A 5 -10.98 -0.07 8.05
CA ALA A 5 -9.73 0.65 7.80
C ALA A 5 -8.84 -0.19 6.88
N ALA A 6 -8.23 0.44 5.88
CA ALA A 6 -7.34 -0.23 4.94
C ALA A 6 -5.88 0.20 5.14
N TYR A 7 -4.98 -0.78 5.11
CA TYR A 7 -3.53 -0.62 5.24
C TYR A 7 -2.89 -1.11 3.96
N VAL A 8 -2.33 -0.20 3.19
CA VAL A 8 -1.79 -0.51 1.86
C VAL A 8 -0.27 -0.47 1.92
N ASP A 9 0.33 -1.64 1.78
CA ASP A 9 1.76 -1.78 1.58
C ASP A 9 2.11 -1.37 0.14
N GLY A 10 2.68 -0.19 0.01
CA GLY A 10 2.97 0.43 -1.28
C GLY A 10 3.97 -0.35 -2.11
N PHE A 11 4.97 -0.95 -1.49
CA PHE A 11 5.97 -1.76 -2.20
C PHE A 11 5.39 -3.08 -2.68
N ASN A 12 4.64 -3.78 -1.83
CA ASN A 12 3.99 -5.02 -2.20
C ASN A 12 3.01 -4.82 -3.36
N LEU A 13 2.19 -3.76 -3.28
CA LEU A 13 1.25 -3.40 -4.33
C LEU A 13 1.95 -2.99 -5.62
N TYR A 14 2.93 -2.07 -5.55
CA TYR A 14 3.69 -1.58 -6.70
C TYR A 14 4.38 -2.72 -7.46
N PHE A 15 5.15 -3.56 -6.74
CA PHE A 15 5.87 -4.66 -7.36
C PHE A 15 4.93 -5.74 -7.90
N GLY A 16 3.79 -5.97 -7.23
CA GLY A 16 2.77 -6.88 -7.71
C GLY A 16 2.14 -6.41 -9.01
N LEU A 17 1.73 -5.15 -9.10
CA LEU A 17 1.21 -4.53 -10.32
C LEU A 17 2.24 -4.56 -11.44
N LYS A 18 3.46 -4.12 -11.15
CA LYS A 18 4.56 -4.07 -12.13
C LYS A 18 4.89 -5.46 -12.69
N ALA A 19 4.91 -6.50 -11.86
CA ALA A 19 5.20 -7.86 -12.28
C ALA A 19 4.13 -8.46 -13.21
N LYS A 20 2.87 -8.03 -13.07
CA LYS A 20 1.76 -8.55 -13.88
C LYS A 20 1.43 -7.67 -15.09
N HIS A 21 1.48 -6.36 -14.93
CA HIS A 21 0.95 -5.39 -15.88
C HIS A 21 1.98 -4.37 -16.38
N GLY A 22 3.26 -4.51 -16.00
CA GLY A 22 4.24 -3.47 -16.27
C GLY A 22 3.90 -2.19 -15.49
N ARG A 23 3.83 -1.07 -16.20
CA ARG A 23 3.50 0.23 -15.59
C ARG A 23 2.06 0.68 -15.83
N LYS A 24 1.27 -0.12 -16.52
CA LYS A 24 -0.04 0.28 -17.06
C LYS A 24 -1.03 0.80 -16.01
N TYR A 25 -1.02 0.23 -14.80
CA TYR A 25 -2.03 0.51 -13.78
C TYR A 25 -1.44 1.15 -12.52
N LEU A 26 -0.31 1.85 -12.65
CA LEU A 26 0.34 2.52 -11.50
C LEU A 26 -0.34 3.85 -11.11
N TRP A 27 -1.20 4.41 -11.97
CA TRP A 27 -2.02 5.59 -11.69
C TRP A 27 -3.32 5.19 -10.98
N LEU A 28 -3.18 4.50 -9.85
CA LEU A 28 -4.25 3.78 -9.16
C LEU A 28 -4.94 4.65 -8.11
N ASP A 29 -6.26 4.74 -8.16
CA ASP A 29 -7.08 5.27 -7.07
C ASP A 29 -7.18 4.23 -5.96
N LEU A 30 -6.43 4.43 -4.88
CA LEU A 30 -6.39 3.51 -3.74
C LEU A 30 -7.72 3.48 -2.99
N GLN A 31 -8.40 4.63 -2.85
CA GLN A 31 -9.71 4.69 -2.20
C GLN A 31 -10.77 3.95 -3.02
N GLY A 32 -10.81 4.19 -4.32
CA GLY A 32 -11.71 3.50 -5.25
C GLY A 32 -11.46 2.00 -5.27
N LEU A 33 -10.19 1.57 -5.32
CA LEU A 33 -9.82 0.17 -5.25
C LEU A 33 -10.33 -0.48 -3.96
N VAL A 34 -9.99 0.08 -2.81
CA VAL A 34 -10.40 -0.45 -1.50
C VAL A 34 -11.93 -0.51 -1.39
N THR A 35 -12.61 0.57 -1.79
CA THR A 35 -14.08 0.62 -1.80
C THR A 35 -14.67 -0.52 -2.63
N SER A 36 -14.08 -0.82 -3.79
CA SER A 36 -14.54 -1.90 -4.66
C SER A 36 -14.37 -3.31 -4.07
N LEU A 37 -13.55 -3.47 -3.03
CA LEU A 37 -13.30 -4.74 -2.32
C LEU A 37 -14.22 -4.93 -1.12
N LEU A 38 -14.94 -3.89 -0.70
CA LEU A 38 -15.85 -3.97 0.44
C LEU A 38 -17.07 -4.84 0.14
N ARG A 39 -17.62 -5.42 1.20
CA ARG A 39 -18.88 -6.19 1.15
C ARG A 39 -20.07 -5.27 1.49
N PRO A 40 -21.29 -5.64 1.09
CA PRO A 40 -22.49 -4.94 1.54
C PRO A 40 -22.53 -4.80 3.07
N GLY A 41 -22.90 -3.62 3.56
CA GLY A 41 -22.95 -3.31 4.99
C GLY A 41 -21.62 -2.88 5.60
N GLN A 42 -20.52 -2.81 4.82
CA GLN A 42 -19.25 -2.24 5.23
C GLN A 42 -19.10 -0.78 4.77
N THR A 43 -18.41 0.02 5.57
CA THR A 43 -18.11 1.44 5.28
C THR A 43 -16.62 1.70 5.47
N LEU A 44 -15.97 2.24 4.45
CA LEU A 44 -14.58 2.67 4.51
C LEU A 44 -14.44 3.89 5.41
N GLN A 45 -13.54 3.82 6.38
CA GLN A 45 -13.23 4.93 7.30
C GLN A 45 -11.93 5.64 6.89
N GLN A 46 -10.91 4.86 6.53
CA GLN A 46 -9.60 5.39 6.14
C GLN A 46 -8.86 4.38 5.24
N VAL A 47 -7.93 4.91 4.47
CA VAL A 47 -6.90 4.16 3.74
C VAL A 47 -5.55 4.73 4.13
N THR A 48 -4.70 3.96 4.78
CA THR A 48 -3.34 4.37 5.08
C THR A 48 -2.39 3.71 4.07
N TYR A 49 -1.73 4.55 3.28
CA TYR A 49 -0.79 4.13 2.23
C TYR A 49 0.64 4.29 2.72
N PHE A 50 1.31 3.18 2.93
CA PHE A 50 2.69 3.14 3.42
C PHE A 50 3.64 3.02 2.22
N THR A 51 4.56 3.97 2.10
CA THR A 51 5.52 4.02 1.00
C THR A 51 6.81 4.71 1.47
N ALA A 52 7.82 4.77 0.62
CA ALA A 52 9.00 5.60 0.86
C ALA A 52 9.28 6.46 -0.36
N ARG A 53 9.70 7.72 -0.13
CA ARG A 53 9.98 8.68 -1.20
C ARG A 53 11.20 8.25 -2.00
N VAL A 54 11.03 8.06 -3.31
CA VAL A 54 12.15 7.84 -4.23
C VAL A 54 13.07 9.06 -4.18
N ARG A 55 14.38 8.81 -4.21
CA ARG A 55 15.40 9.86 -4.23
C ARG A 55 16.50 9.53 -5.23
N ASN A 56 17.17 10.56 -5.74
CA ASN A 56 18.30 10.46 -6.68
C ASN A 56 17.95 9.93 -8.08
N ASP A 57 16.67 10.03 -8.46
CA ASP A 57 16.17 9.84 -9.83
C ASP A 57 15.06 10.88 -10.02
N VAL A 58 15.41 12.01 -10.58
CA VAL A 58 14.54 13.20 -10.72
C VAL A 58 13.20 12.85 -11.39
N ASP A 59 13.24 12.02 -12.44
CA ASP A 59 12.04 11.63 -13.15
C ASP A 59 11.15 10.71 -12.32
N SER A 60 11.73 9.79 -11.56
CA SER A 60 10.96 8.90 -10.68
C SER A 60 10.44 9.63 -9.46
N GLU A 61 11.22 10.57 -8.90
CA GLU A 61 10.79 11.45 -7.81
C GLU A 61 9.57 12.27 -8.24
N LYS A 62 9.68 12.91 -9.42
CA LYS A 62 8.57 13.72 -9.95
C LYS A 62 7.32 12.88 -10.17
N ARG A 63 7.44 11.69 -10.80
CA ARG A 63 6.28 10.81 -11.03
C ARG A 63 5.62 10.37 -9.74
N GLN A 64 6.41 10.03 -8.72
CA GLN A 64 5.88 9.65 -7.43
C GLN A 64 5.20 10.82 -6.74
N SER A 65 5.82 12.02 -6.77
CA SER A 65 5.21 13.23 -6.19
C SER A 65 3.89 13.55 -6.87
N ASP A 66 3.87 13.63 -8.21
CA ASP A 66 2.65 13.89 -8.97
C ASP A 66 1.53 12.87 -8.65
N TYR A 67 1.89 11.59 -8.45
CA TYR A 67 0.94 10.54 -8.05
C TYR A 67 0.39 10.74 -6.64
N LEU A 68 1.26 11.04 -5.68
CA LEU A 68 0.84 11.24 -4.29
C LEU A 68 0.00 12.50 -4.12
N ASP A 69 0.35 13.57 -4.85
CA ASP A 69 -0.44 14.80 -4.86
C ASP A 69 -1.82 14.57 -5.51
N ALA A 70 -1.87 13.79 -6.60
CA ALA A 70 -3.13 13.41 -7.23
C ALA A 70 -4.00 12.53 -6.32
N LEU A 71 -3.40 11.60 -5.57
CA LEU A 71 -4.09 10.81 -4.57
C LEU A 71 -4.67 11.67 -3.45
N ALA A 72 -3.88 12.60 -2.92
CA ALA A 72 -4.30 13.48 -1.83
C ALA A 72 -5.49 14.36 -2.24
N GLU A 73 -5.50 14.83 -3.50
CA GLU A 73 -6.59 15.65 -4.02
C GLU A 73 -7.85 14.84 -4.32
N HIS A 74 -7.69 13.67 -4.96
CA HIS A 74 -8.82 12.88 -5.46
C HIS A 74 -9.44 11.96 -4.41
N SER A 75 -8.64 11.49 -3.44
CA SER A 75 -9.00 10.40 -2.53
C SER A 75 -8.90 10.85 -1.07
N PRO A 76 -9.88 11.60 -0.54
CA PRO A 76 -9.80 12.28 0.76
C PRO A 76 -9.65 11.34 1.97
N LEU A 77 -9.97 10.05 1.83
CA LEU A 77 -9.77 9.06 2.89
C LEU A 77 -8.36 8.45 2.88
N VAL A 78 -7.50 8.83 1.92
CA VAL A 78 -6.13 8.33 1.83
C VAL A 78 -5.18 9.22 2.61
N THR A 79 -4.46 8.60 3.54
CA THR A 79 -3.34 9.22 4.26
C THR A 79 -2.05 8.50 3.88
N VAL A 80 -1.02 9.25 3.54
CA VAL A 80 0.30 8.71 3.19
C VAL A 80 1.20 8.70 4.42
N VAL A 81 1.81 7.56 4.69
CA VAL A 81 2.84 7.41 5.73
C VAL A 81 4.15 7.07 5.05
N ASP A 82 5.11 7.98 5.16
CA ASP A 82 6.42 7.82 4.54
C ASP A 82 7.34 6.98 5.45
N GLY A 83 7.90 5.91 4.90
CA GLY A 83 9.11 5.26 5.37
C GLY A 83 10.34 6.00 4.86
N ARG A 84 11.50 5.39 4.99
CA ARG A 84 12.74 5.97 4.48
C ARG A 84 13.59 4.97 3.71
N PHE A 85 14.43 5.47 2.81
CA PHE A 85 15.51 4.68 2.23
C PHE A 85 16.81 4.87 3.01
N GLN A 86 17.49 3.77 3.29
CA GLN A 86 18.83 3.76 3.85
C GLN A 86 19.84 3.27 2.79
N GLU A 87 20.90 4.03 2.59
CA GLU A 87 22.01 3.59 1.75
C GLU A 87 22.91 2.66 2.55
N LYS A 88 23.23 1.50 1.95
CA LYS A 88 24.10 0.48 2.55
C LYS A 88 25.19 0.09 1.56
N GLY A 89 26.42 0.33 1.94
CA GLY A 89 27.58 -0.15 1.20
C GLY A 89 27.63 -1.69 1.18
N ARG A 90 27.78 -2.26 0.03
CA ARG A 90 28.03 -3.71 -0.17
C ARG A 90 29.40 -3.89 -0.77
N ARG A 91 30.09 -4.97 -0.40
CA ARG A 91 31.39 -5.38 -0.95
C ARG A 91 31.32 -6.82 -1.42
N CYS A 92 31.73 -7.07 -2.64
CA CYS A 92 31.88 -8.42 -3.13
C CYS A 92 33.03 -9.13 -2.38
N ARG A 93 32.74 -10.27 -1.79
CA ARG A 93 33.74 -11.04 -1.06
C ARG A 93 34.78 -11.68 -1.98
N GLN A 94 34.46 -11.86 -3.27
CA GLN A 94 35.33 -12.53 -4.24
C GLN A 94 36.26 -11.56 -4.98
N CYS A 95 35.76 -10.43 -5.45
CA CYS A 95 36.53 -9.47 -6.25
C CYS A 95 36.78 -8.12 -5.55
N GLY A 96 36.27 -7.91 -4.35
CA GLY A 96 36.46 -6.67 -3.57
C GLY A 96 35.66 -5.48 -4.07
N THR A 97 34.98 -5.57 -5.21
CA THR A 97 34.16 -4.48 -5.75
C THR A 97 33.13 -4.00 -4.73
N THR A 98 33.03 -2.70 -4.57
CA THR A 98 32.05 -2.06 -3.69
C THR A 98 30.94 -1.39 -4.49
N TRP A 99 29.70 -1.49 -3.99
CA TRP A 99 28.54 -0.77 -4.55
C TRP A 99 27.60 -0.37 -3.43
N THR A 100 26.77 0.62 -3.67
CA THR A 100 25.72 1.07 -2.74
C THR A 100 24.38 0.44 -3.13
N VAL A 101 23.70 -0.16 -2.13
CA VAL A 101 22.33 -0.66 -2.27
C VAL A 101 21.44 0.24 -1.41
N ARG A 102 20.27 0.56 -1.91
CA ARG A 102 19.23 1.25 -1.14
C ARG A 102 18.25 0.22 -0.63
N GLU A 103 18.13 0.16 0.67
CA GLU A 103 17.15 -0.68 1.36
C GLU A 103 16.06 0.26 1.89
N GLU A 104 14.81 -0.07 1.60
CA GLU A 104 13.67 0.56 2.26
C GLU A 104 13.62 0.11 3.72
N LYS A 105 13.23 1.01 4.60
CA LYS A 105 13.14 0.81 6.04
C LYS A 105 11.86 1.46 6.59
N GLU A 106 11.39 0.90 7.68
CA GLU A 106 10.28 1.40 8.50
C GLU A 106 8.89 1.12 7.96
N THR A 107 8.69 0.84 6.67
CA THR A 107 7.33 0.66 6.11
C THR A 107 6.58 -0.47 6.81
N ASP A 108 7.18 -1.66 6.94
CA ASP A 108 6.55 -2.81 7.60
C ASP A 108 6.28 -2.55 9.08
N VAL A 109 7.22 -1.87 9.75
CA VAL A 109 7.07 -1.46 11.15
C VAL A 109 5.92 -0.45 11.30
N ASN A 110 5.84 0.53 10.40
CA ASN A 110 4.76 1.51 10.39
C ASN A 110 3.39 0.86 10.17
N ILE A 111 3.30 -0.11 9.23
CA ILE A 111 2.08 -0.90 9.02
C ILE A 111 1.72 -1.66 10.30
N ALA A 112 2.68 -2.36 10.89
CA ALA A 112 2.48 -3.17 12.08
C ALA A 112 1.99 -2.34 13.27
N VAL A 113 2.61 -1.18 13.50
CA VAL A 113 2.24 -0.25 14.57
C VAL A 113 0.84 0.32 14.33
N ALA A 114 0.57 0.85 13.13
CA ALA A 114 -0.72 1.43 12.80
C ALA A 114 -1.87 0.42 12.94
N LEU A 115 -1.66 -0.83 12.46
CA LEU A 115 -2.65 -1.90 12.57
C LEU A 115 -3.04 -2.19 14.03
N VAL A 116 -2.05 -2.29 14.92
CA VAL A 116 -2.28 -2.60 16.34
C VAL A 116 -2.84 -1.39 17.07
N GLU A 117 -2.29 -0.20 16.84
CA GLU A 117 -2.73 1.04 17.47
C GLU A 117 -4.20 1.34 17.16
N ASP A 118 -4.58 1.30 15.88
CA ASP A 118 -5.95 1.56 15.45
C ASP A 118 -6.93 0.52 15.99
N ALA A 119 -6.51 -0.73 16.13
CA ALA A 119 -7.32 -1.75 16.78
C ALA A 119 -7.58 -1.42 18.25
N VAL A 120 -6.53 -1.07 19.01
CA VAL A 120 -6.63 -0.72 20.43
C VAL A 120 -7.49 0.54 20.63
N GLN A 121 -7.35 1.53 19.74
CA GLN A 121 -8.12 2.78 19.78
C GLN A 121 -9.55 2.63 19.22
N ASP A 122 -9.96 1.43 18.84
CA ASP A 122 -11.30 1.14 18.28
C ASP A 122 -11.65 1.92 17.00
N ARG A 123 -10.67 2.17 16.14
CA ARG A 123 -10.88 2.95 14.90
C ARG A 123 -11.56 2.15 13.78
N TYR A 124 -11.58 0.83 13.84
CA TYR A 124 -12.22 -0.05 12.87
C TYR A 124 -12.83 -1.30 13.51
N ASP A 125 -13.70 -1.98 12.77
CA ASP A 125 -14.22 -3.32 13.10
C ASP A 125 -13.51 -4.39 12.27
N THR A 126 -13.13 -4.03 11.03
CA THR A 126 -12.36 -4.88 10.12
C THR A 126 -11.17 -4.11 9.54
N ALA A 127 -9.97 -4.67 9.66
CA ALA A 127 -8.79 -4.21 8.94
C ALA A 127 -8.69 -4.92 7.59
N LEU A 128 -8.49 -4.18 6.50
CA LEU A 128 -8.18 -4.70 5.17
C LEU A 128 -6.70 -4.43 4.87
N LEU A 129 -5.88 -5.49 4.91
CA LEU A 129 -4.44 -5.40 4.69
C LEU A 129 -4.09 -5.75 3.23
N LEU A 130 -3.67 -4.77 2.44
CA LEU A 130 -3.20 -4.95 1.07
C LEU A 130 -1.69 -5.23 1.08
N SER A 131 -1.31 -6.44 1.40
CA SER A 131 0.08 -6.93 1.41
C SER A 131 0.11 -8.45 1.30
N ALA A 132 1.26 -8.99 0.95
CA ALA A 132 1.58 -10.42 1.03
C ALA A 132 2.84 -10.67 1.88
N ASP A 133 3.22 -9.70 2.72
CA ASP A 133 4.40 -9.79 3.55
C ASP A 133 4.13 -10.59 4.84
N SER A 134 4.87 -11.68 5.02
CA SER A 134 4.79 -12.54 6.21
C SER A 134 5.32 -11.86 7.48
N ASP A 135 6.17 -10.84 7.36
CA ASP A 135 6.74 -10.13 8.49
C ASP A 135 5.68 -9.35 9.28
N LEU A 136 4.48 -9.16 8.70
CA LEU A 136 3.31 -8.59 9.38
C LEU A 136 2.56 -9.59 10.27
N CYS A 137 2.82 -10.91 10.17
CA CYS A 137 2.13 -11.92 10.98
C CYS A 137 2.26 -11.71 12.51
N PRO A 138 3.42 -11.27 13.07
CA PRO A 138 3.52 -10.96 14.49
C PRO A 138 2.55 -9.85 14.93
N ALA A 139 2.39 -8.79 14.14
CA ALA A 139 1.47 -7.70 14.43
C ALA A 139 0.01 -8.16 14.39
N ILE A 140 -0.35 -8.98 13.41
CA ILE A 140 -1.69 -9.59 13.30
C ILE A 140 -2.01 -10.43 14.53
N ARG A 141 -1.07 -11.28 14.98
CA ARG A 141 -1.24 -12.08 16.18
C ARG A 141 -1.36 -11.22 17.45
N ALA A 142 -0.60 -10.13 17.52
CA ALA A 142 -0.70 -9.17 18.63
C ALA A 142 -2.07 -8.48 18.64
N MET A 143 -2.52 -7.98 17.51
CA MET A 143 -3.85 -7.37 17.34
C MET A 143 -4.95 -8.33 17.79
N LYS A 144 -4.95 -9.58 17.33
CA LYS A 144 -5.96 -10.59 17.70
C LYS A 144 -5.97 -10.94 19.19
N ARG A 145 -4.80 -10.89 19.85
CA ARG A 145 -4.75 -11.09 21.31
C ARG A 145 -5.31 -9.90 22.09
N LEU A 146 -5.01 -8.68 21.63
CA LEU A 146 -5.43 -7.44 22.29
C LEU A 146 -6.90 -7.12 22.02
N ARG A 147 -7.37 -7.40 20.81
CA ARG A 147 -8.73 -7.10 20.34
C ARG A 147 -9.28 -8.27 19.55
N PRO A 148 -9.72 -9.35 20.21
CA PRO A 148 -10.28 -10.54 19.58
C PRO A 148 -11.63 -10.27 18.88
N ASP A 149 -12.26 -9.15 19.17
CA ASP A 149 -13.46 -8.63 18.52
C ASP A 149 -13.21 -8.06 17.10
N LYS A 150 -11.95 -7.73 16.77
CA LYS A 150 -11.58 -7.16 15.47
C LYS A 150 -11.26 -8.25 14.45
N ARG A 151 -11.65 -8.00 13.21
CA ARG A 151 -11.33 -8.87 12.08
C ARG A 151 -10.19 -8.29 11.25
N ILE A 152 -9.42 -9.19 10.64
CA ILE A 152 -8.42 -8.83 9.65
C ILE A 152 -8.59 -9.66 8.38
N VAL A 153 -8.58 -8.97 7.23
CA VAL A 153 -8.71 -9.57 5.91
C VAL A 153 -7.47 -9.18 5.09
N ALA A 154 -6.76 -10.16 4.53
CA ALA A 154 -5.67 -9.90 3.61
C ALA A 154 -6.19 -9.79 2.16
N ALA A 155 -5.80 -8.73 1.46
CA ALA A 155 -6.03 -8.55 0.03
C ALA A 155 -4.68 -8.67 -0.70
N PHE A 156 -4.49 -9.79 -1.38
CA PHE A 156 -3.22 -10.07 -2.05
C PHE A 156 -3.10 -9.31 -3.38
N PRO A 157 -2.04 -8.50 -3.55
CA PRO A 157 -1.74 -7.87 -4.83
C PRO A 157 -1.48 -8.91 -5.94
N PRO A 158 -1.56 -8.52 -7.22
CA PRO A 158 -1.27 -9.42 -8.33
C PRO A 158 0.09 -10.10 -8.18
N ARG A 159 0.17 -11.39 -8.46
CA ARG A 159 1.39 -12.22 -8.35
C ARG A 159 2.07 -12.20 -6.96
N ARG A 160 1.35 -11.82 -5.93
CA ARG A 160 1.81 -11.83 -4.54
C ARG A 160 0.89 -12.70 -3.70
N GLN A 161 1.47 -13.52 -2.83
CA GLN A 161 0.74 -14.30 -1.83
C GLN A 161 1.70 -14.79 -0.75
N SER A 162 1.16 -15.07 0.42
CA SER A 162 1.90 -15.63 1.55
C SER A 162 1.05 -16.70 2.23
N GLY A 163 1.61 -17.90 2.39
CA GLY A 163 0.96 -18.99 3.13
C GLY A 163 0.79 -18.64 4.60
N ASP A 164 1.82 -18.05 5.22
CA ASP A 164 1.80 -17.67 6.63
C ASP A 164 0.75 -16.59 6.90
N LEU A 165 0.65 -15.60 5.99
CA LEU A 165 -0.35 -14.55 6.13
C LEU A 165 -1.78 -15.11 6.01
N LYS A 166 -2.03 -16.06 5.08
CA LYS A 166 -3.33 -16.72 4.97
C LYS A 166 -3.76 -17.44 6.25
N GLN A 167 -2.80 -18.01 6.98
CA GLN A 167 -3.06 -18.69 8.25
C GLN A 167 -3.26 -17.69 9.41
N ALA A 168 -2.63 -16.51 9.34
CA ALA A 168 -2.70 -15.51 10.40
C ALA A 168 -4.01 -14.69 10.39
N VAL A 169 -4.59 -14.44 9.19
CA VAL A 169 -5.79 -13.59 9.01
C VAL A 169 -7.09 -14.37 9.17
N ASP A 170 -8.23 -13.66 9.30
CA ASP A 170 -9.55 -14.29 9.40
C ASP A 170 -10.16 -14.64 8.04
N ALA A 171 -9.72 -13.94 6.99
CA ALA A 171 -10.08 -14.21 5.60
C ALA A 171 -9.05 -13.59 4.65
N PHE A 172 -9.05 -14.04 3.42
CA PHE A 172 -8.25 -13.41 2.38
C PHE A 172 -8.99 -13.35 1.04
N LEU A 173 -8.52 -12.48 0.18
CA LEU A 173 -8.96 -12.36 -1.21
C LEU A 173 -7.77 -12.01 -2.11
N TYR A 174 -7.94 -12.19 -3.42
CA TYR A 174 -7.00 -11.72 -4.43
C TYR A 174 -7.57 -10.49 -5.13
N ILE A 175 -6.74 -9.48 -5.32
CA ILE A 175 -7.14 -8.27 -6.05
C ILE A 175 -7.22 -8.62 -7.55
N GLY A 176 -8.43 -8.66 -8.08
CA GLY A 176 -8.69 -9.00 -9.48
C GLY A 176 -8.33 -7.86 -10.43
N ASP A 177 -7.97 -8.22 -11.67
CA ASP A 177 -7.56 -7.26 -12.71
C ASP A 177 -8.66 -6.25 -13.06
N ASP A 178 -9.92 -6.67 -13.04
CA ASP A 178 -11.04 -5.78 -13.31
C ASP A 178 -11.17 -4.68 -12.26
N LYS A 179 -10.95 -5.01 -10.98
CA LYS A 179 -10.93 -4.05 -9.89
C LYS A 179 -9.82 -3.02 -10.07
N ILE A 180 -8.61 -3.47 -10.41
CA ILE A 180 -7.46 -2.60 -10.69
C ILE A 180 -7.73 -1.69 -11.88
N ARG A 181 -8.28 -2.25 -12.98
CA ARG A 181 -8.59 -1.50 -14.19
C ARG A 181 -9.65 -0.42 -13.96
N GLN A 182 -10.68 -0.72 -13.17
CA GLN A 182 -11.78 0.19 -12.88
C GLN A 182 -11.42 1.26 -11.84
N SER A 183 -10.40 1.01 -11.01
CA SER A 183 -9.97 1.91 -9.95
C SER A 183 -8.74 2.72 -10.37
N GLN A 184 -8.82 3.41 -11.49
CA GLN A 184 -7.76 4.33 -11.92
C GLN A 184 -8.17 5.77 -11.61
N LEU A 185 -7.21 6.60 -11.15
CA LEU A 185 -7.42 8.04 -11.06
C LEU A 185 -7.79 8.62 -12.44
N PRO A 186 -8.52 9.73 -12.49
CA PRO A 186 -8.71 10.47 -13.75
C PRO A 186 -7.39 10.73 -14.46
N LEU A 187 -7.41 10.78 -15.79
CA LEU A 187 -6.20 11.06 -16.58
C LEU A 187 -5.52 12.36 -16.17
N THR A 188 -6.33 13.31 -15.72
CA THR A 188 -5.92 14.62 -15.22
C THR A 188 -6.62 14.88 -13.91
N VAL A 189 -5.87 15.26 -12.89
CA VAL A 189 -6.36 15.75 -11.60
C VAL A 189 -5.91 17.20 -11.45
N ILE A 190 -6.82 18.08 -11.09
CA ILE A 190 -6.52 19.50 -10.85
C ILE A 190 -6.60 19.72 -9.33
N THR A 191 -5.51 20.15 -8.74
CA THR A 191 -5.45 20.43 -7.30
C THR A 191 -6.22 21.69 -6.94
N ALA A 192 -6.56 21.85 -5.66
CA ALA A 192 -7.20 23.09 -5.15
C ALA A 192 -6.39 24.36 -5.45
N ALA A 193 -5.05 24.23 -5.60
CA ALA A 193 -4.16 25.32 -6.01
C ALA A 193 -4.11 25.55 -7.53
N GLY A 194 -4.90 24.82 -8.34
CA GLY A 194 -4.92 24.93 -9.80
C GLY A 194 -3.77 24.21 -10.52
N ILE A 195 -2.99 23.39 -9.82
CA ILE A 195 -1.91 22.59 -10.44
C ILE A 195 -2.53 21.42 -11.20
N VAL A 196 -2.12 21.24 -12.46
CA VAL A 196 -2.59 20.16 -13.34
C VAL A 196 -1.64 18.97 -13.23
N LEU A 197 -2.12 17.87 -12.68
CA LEU A 197 -1.40 16.62 -12.51
C LEU A 197 -1.92 15.62 -13.56
N ASN A 198 -1.03 15.11 -14.40
CA ASN A 198 -1.39 14.19 -15.47
C ASN A 198 -0.80 12.80 -15.24
N ARG A 199 -1.56 11.77 -15.62
CA ARG A 199 -1.02 10.41 -15.64
C ARG A 199 0.25 10.36 -16.51
N PRO A 200 1.39 9.84 -15.98
CA PRO A 200 2.61 9.70 -16.75
C PRO A 200 2.40 8.89 -18.04
N LYS A 201 2.91 9.36 -19.18
CA LYS A 201 2.69 8.75 -20.52
C LYS A 201 3.07 7.26 -20.58
N HIS A 202 4.06 6.83 -19.82
CA HIS A 202 4.53 5.43 -19.77
C HIS A 202 3.88 4.59 -18.65
N TRP A 203 2.79 5.09 -18.07
CA TRP A 203 1.90 4.33 -17.17
C TRP A 203 0.60 3.92 -17.88
N THR A 204 0.67 3.81 -19.18
CA THR A 204 -0.43 3.40 -20.07
C THR A 204 -0.30 1.94 -20.51
#